data_9e622038b68153f52a4e89d77bbf235a
#
_entry.id   9e622038b68153f52a4e89d77bbf235a
#
_cell.length_a   1.000
_cell.length_b   1.000
_cell.length_c   1.000
_cell.angle_alpha   90.00
_cell.angle_beta   90.00
_cell.angle_gamma   90.00
#
_symmetry.space_group_name_H-M   'P 1'
#
loop_
_entity.id
_entity.type
_entity.pdbx_description
1 polymer ?
#
loop_
_entity_poly.entity_id
_entity_poly.type
_entity_poly.pdbx_seq_one_letter_code
_entity_poly.pdbx_strand_id
1 'polypeptide(L)'
;MYIEVRDLDEDNLEDVFRVCSHRKLEDPTQRKGMELKRGWLLEMLDRYGPTTKLAYLDGKPVAQILFYPEDSIPYVENPREGVMLLNCVYNPFPEARGKGCGKLLVKSLIHESSRGLGCLGGRPCRFIVANPFNTGEGIPLEQFYSHMGFKKAQGEMYMEITASYQPRCRRPYTPQPEDRDRAIALYNPLCEYSYPFALRVKESLNQIDPSLTVELIDSWRNPQEAKKRGNHWLIVNSTPITSFLLDREAFSQEVLEAIRKK
;
A
#
# COMPACT_ATOMS: atom_id res chain seq x y z
N MET A 1 -30.31 4.64 8.31
CA MET A 1 -28.93 4.51 7.82
C MET A 1 -27.99 4.80 8.99
N TYR A 2 -27.33 3.78 9.49
CA TYR A 2 -26.39 3.88 10.60
C TYR A 2 -25.00 3.48 10.09
N ILE A 3 -24.00 4.33 10.34
CA ILE A 3 -22.59 4.04 10.01
C ILE A 3 -21.83 3.89 11.32
N GLU A 4 -21.17 2.76 11.48
CA GLU A 4 -20.30 2.44 12.59
C GLU A 4 -18.86 2.27 12.10
N VAL A 5 -17.90 2.77 12.89
CA VAL A 5 -16.46 2.53 12.64
C VAL A 5 -15.94 1.65 13.76
N ARG A 6 -15.26 0.57 13.37
CA ARG A 6 -14.60 -0.36 14.30
C ARG A 6 -13.13 -0.50 13.96
N ASP A 7 -12.33 -0.66 14.98
CA ASP A 7 -10.95 -1.10 14.82
C ASP A 7 -10.91 -2.56 14.40
N LEU A 8 -9.82 -2.93 13.72
CA LEU A 8 -9.54 -4.32 13.41
C LEU A 8 -9.24 -5.09 14.71
N ASP A 9 -9.86 -6.23 14.83
CA ASP A 9 -9.56 -7.27 15.82
C ASP A 9 -9.61 -8.66 15.15
N GLU A 10 -9.39 -9.73 15.92
CA GLU A 10 -9.42 -11.09 15.38
C GLU A 10 -10.84 -11.50 14.90
N ASP A 11 -11.89 -11.00 15.54
CA ASP A 11 -13.28 -11.35 15.23
C ASP A 11 -13.75 -10.75 13.91
N ASN A 12 -13.24 -9.57 13.52
CA ASN A 12 -13.64 -8.87 12.30
C ASN A 12 -12.58 -8.88 11.18
N LEU A 13 -11.49 -9.63 11.34
CA LEU A 13 -10.40 -9.68 10.38
C LEU A 13 -10.84 -10.10 8.97
N GLU A 14 -11.77 -11.05 8.87
CA GLU A 14 -12.29 -11.50 7.57
C GLU A 14 -13.09 -10.41 6.83
N ASP A 15 -13.61 -9.42 7.53
CA ASP A 15 -14.34 -8.31 6.91
C ASP A 15 -13.42 -7.41 6.07
N VAL A 16 -12.12 -7.38 6.36
CA VAL A 16 -11.12 -6.72 5.50
C VAL A 16 -11.17 -7.28 4.08
N PHE A 17 -11.20 -8.61 3.95
CA PHE A 17 -11.22 -9.28 2.66
C PHE A 17 -12.58 -9.21 1.99
N ARG A 18 -13.68 -9.21 2.77
CA ARG A 18 -15.02 -8.96 2.25
C ARG A 18 -15.15 -7.57 1.63
N VAL A 19 -14.41 -6.59 2.13
CA VAL A 19 -14.34 -5.26 1.52
C VAL A 19 -13.40 -5.25 0.31
N CYS A 20 -12.13 -5.62 0.48
CA CYS A 20 -11.13 -5.47 -0.58
C CYS A 20 -11.27 -6.48 -1.71
N SER A 21 -11.51 -7.74 -1.38
CA SER A 21 -11.54 -8.85 -2.35
C SER A 21 -12.95 -9.35 -2.65
N HIS A 22 -14.00 -8.54 -2.40
CA HIS A 22 -15.41 -8.93 -2.51
C HIS A 22 -15.79 -9.64 -3.82
N ARG A 23 -15.10 -9.37 -4.93
CA ARG A 23 -15.33 -10.00 -6.24
C ARG A 23 -14.42 -11.19 -6.54
N LYS A 24 -13.44 -11.50 -5.66
CA LYS A 24 -12.36 -12.45 -5.92
C LYS A 24 -12.05 -13.35 -4.75
N LEU A 25 -12.99 -13.54 -3.82
CA LEU A 25 -12.81 -14.37 -2.63
C LEU A 25 -12.44 -15.82 -2.97
N GLU A 26 -12.93 -16.32 -4.12
CA GLU A 26 -12.70 -17.69 -4.58
C GLU A 26 -11.54 -17.85 -5.57
N ASP A 27 -10.95 -16.75 -6.03
CA ASP A 27 -9.80 -16.79 -6.95
C ASP A 27 -8.56 -17.35 -6.23
N PRO A 28 -7.93 -18.44 -6.72
CA PRO A 28 -6.81 -19.08 -6.02
C PRO A 28 -5.61 -18.17 -5.84
N THR A 29 -5.31 -17.32 -6.83
CA THR A 29 -4.19 -16.38 -6.78
C THR A 29 -4.48 -15.26 -5.78
N GLN A 30 -5.73 -14.77 -5.75
CA GLN A 30 -6.16 -13.77 -4.79
C GLN A 30 -6.16 -14.33 -3.37
N ARG A 31 -6.59 -15.59 -3.17
CA ARG A 31 -6.51 -16.27 -1.86
C ARG A 31 -5.09 -16.28 -1.31
N LYS A 32 -4.07 -16.51 -2.16
CA LYS A 32 -2.68 -16.45 -1.71
C LYS A 32 -2.29 -15.06 -1.23
N GLY A 33 -2.70 -14.01 -1.92
CA GLY A 33 -2.52 -12.62 -1.47
C GLY A 33 -3.25 -12.32 -0.16
N MET A 34 -4.47 -12.83 0.00
CA MET A 34 -5.25 -12.71 1.25
C MET A 34 -4.56 -13.41 2.43
N GLU A 35 -4.00 -14.63 2.23
CA GLU A 35 -3.23 -15.36 3.25
C GLU A 35 -2.01 -14.55 3.71
N LEU A 36 -1.25 -13.98 2.77
CA LEU A 36 -0.08 -13.15 3.10
C LEU A 36 -0.50 -11.93 3.93
N LYS A 37 -1.56 -11.24 3.51
CA LYS A 37 -2.06 -10.07 4.25
C LYS A 37 -2.64 -10.46 5.60
N ARG A 38 -3.34 -11.58 5.71
CA ARG A 38 -3.87 -12.08 6.99
C ARG A 38 -2.73 -12.28 8.00
N GLY A 39 -1.66 -12.98 7.60
CA GLY A 39 -0.51 -13.19 8.46
C GLY A 39 0.13 -11.86 8.89
N TRP A 40 0.25 -10.91 7.97
CA TRP A 40 0.78 -9.59 8.28
C TRP A 40 -0.14 -8.78 9.21
N LEU A 41 -1.47 -8.81 9.00
CA LEU A 41 -2.43 -8.10 9.87
C LEU A 41 -2.39 -8.64 11.30
N LEU A 42 -2.29 -9.96 11.48
CA LEU A 42 -2.15 -10.58 12.80
C LEU A 42 -0.83 -10.19 13.48
N GLU A 43 0.28 -10.19 12.73
CA GLU A 43 1.59 -9.72 13.23
C GLU A 43 1.52 -8.24 13.66
N MET A 44 0.87 -7.39 12.88
CA MET A 44 0.71 -5.96 13.20
C MET A 44 -0.20 -5.75 14.40
N LEU A 45 -1.29 -6.52 14.50
CA LEU A 45 -2.23 -6.44 15.62
C LEU A 45 -1.54 -6.82 16.94
N ASP A 46 -0.73 -7.89 16.93
CA ASP A 46 0.05 -8.33 18.10
C ASP A 46 1.09 -7.30 18.52
N ARG A 47 1.83 -6.72 17.57
CA ARG A 47 2.97 -5.82 17.85
C ARG A 47 2.59 -4.37 18.12
N TYR A 48 1.57 -3.88 17.41
CA TYR A 48 1.22 -2.46 17.35
C TYR A 48 -0.23 -2.17 17.71
N GLY A 49 -1.06 -3.21 17.85
CA GLY A 49 -2.50 -3.05 17.94
C GLY A 49 -3.15 -2.77 16.57
N PRO A 50 -4.40 -2.28 16.54
CA PRO A 50 -5.15 -2.07 15.31
C PRO A 50 -4.46 -1.12 14.34
N THR A 51 -4.23 -1.58 13.10
CA THR A 51 -3.68 -0.79 11.98
C THR A 51 -4.68 -0.66 10.84
N THR A 52 -5.90 -1.08 11.06
CA THR A 52 -7.01 -1.01 10.10
C THR A 52 -8.28 -0.60 10.82
N LYS A 53 -9.07 0.24 10.18
CA LYS A 53 -10.44 0.53 10.61
C LYS A 53 -11.41 0.13 9.52
N LEU A 54 -12.54 -0.43 9.93
CA LEU A 54 -13.64 -0.85 9.08
C LEU A 54 -14.86 0.05 9.31
N ALA A 55 -15.54 0.44 8.24
CA ALA A 55 -16.84 1.09 8.33
C ALA A 55 -17.94 0.09 7.96
N TYR A 56 -18.92 0.01 8.83
CA TYR A 56 -20.13 -0.80 8.66
C TYR A 56 -21.29 0.11 8.34
N LEU A 57 -22.06 -0.26 7.33
CA LEU A 57 -23.31 0.38 6.97
C LEU A 57 -24.45 -0.59 7.28
N ASP A 58 -25.30 -0.23 8.25
CA ASP A 58 -26.38 -1.08 8.73
C ASP A 58 -25.91 -2.54 9.02
N GLY A 59 -24.75 -2.66 9.69
CA GLY A 59 -24.12 -3.92 10.12
C GLY A 59 -23.29 -4.66 9.06
N LYS A 60 -23.17 -4.14 7.82
CA LYS A 60 -22.37 -4.74 6.74
C LYS A 60 -21.05 -3.99 6.58
N PRO A 61 -19.89 -4.67 6.49
CA PRO A 61 -18.62 -4.01 6.21
C PRO A 61 -18.61 -3.48 4.77
N VAL A 62 -18.36 -2.17 4.60
CA VAL A 62 -18.46 -1.51 3.29
C VAL A 62 -17.24 -0.69 2.91
N ALA A 63 -16.41 -0.31 3.87
CA ALA A 63 -15.20 0.45 3.59
C ALA A 63 -14.15 0.18 4.64
N GLN A 64 -12.90 0.46 4.29
CA GLN A 64 -11.78 0.36 5.23
C GLN A 64 -10.71 1.41 4.97
N ILE A 65 -9.88 1.65 5.99
CA ILE A 65 -8.58 2.29 5.87
C ILE A 65 -7.51 1.38 6.43
N LEU A 66 -6.33 1.43 5.82
CA LEU A 66 -5.12 0.79 6.33
C LEU A 66 -4.11 1.87 6.67
N PHE A 67 -3.59 1.85 7.88
CA PHE A 67 -2.60 2.79 8.38
C PHE A 67 -1.63 2.08 9.33
N TYR A 68 -0.42 2.59 9.44
CA TYR A 68 0.60 2.01 10.32
C TYR A 68 1.74 3.02 10.55
N PRO A 69 2.53 2.88 11.64
CA PRO A 69 3.72 3.68 11.85
C PRO A 69 4.73 3.49 10.70
N GLU A 70 5.34 4.56 10.22
CA GLU A 70 6.32 4.47 9.12
C GLU A 70 7.52 3.58 9.50
N ASP A 71 7.94 3.62 10.76
CA ASP A 71 9.05 2.85 11.31
C ASP A 71 8.71 1.37 11.58
N SER A 72 7.43 0.99 11.46
CA SER A 72 7.02 -0.43 11.53
C SER A 72 7.38 -1.21 10.26
N ILE A 73 7.68 -0.53 9.15
CA ILE A 73 7.93 -1.14 7.85
C ILE A 73 9.42 -1.42 7.67
N PRO A 74 9.86 -2.70 7.64
CA PRO A 74 11.27 -3.07 7.71
C PRO A 74 12.08 -2.65 6.48
N TYR A 75 11.45 -2.45 5.34
CA TYR A 75 12.12 -2.04 4.09
C TYR A 75 12.08 -0.52 3.84
N VAL A 76 11.46 0.28 4.70
CA VAL A 76 11.56 1.74 4.60
C VAL A 76 12.94 2.20 5.04
N GLU A 77 13.61 2.98 4.19
CA GLU A 77 14.86 3.63 4.55
C GLU A 77 14.59 4.95 5.27
N ASN A 78 15.36 5.21 6.33
CA ASN A 78 15.24 6.43 7.12
C ASN A 78 13.79 6.75 7.53
N PRO A 79 13.10 5.82 8.23
CA PRO A 79 11.74 6.03 8.66
C PRO A 79 11.67 7.21 9.63
N ARG A 80 10.61 7.98 9.53
CA ARG A 80 10.36 9.12 10.42
C ARG A 80 9.61 8.64 11.65
N GLU A 81 10.22 8.75 12.82
CA GLU A 81 9.62 8.34 14.08
C GLU A 81 8.33 9.12 14.36
N GLY A 82 7.29 8.43 14.85
CA GLY A 82 6.00 9.03 15.19
C GLY A 82 5.19 9.52 13.99
N VAL A 83 5.55 9.10 12.78
CA VAL A 83 4.80 9.39 11.54
C VAL A 83 3.90 8.22 11.19
N MET A 84 2.65 8.52 10.84
CA MET A 84 1.66 7.54 10.42
C MET A 84 1.56 7.51 8.88
N LEU A 85 1.68 6.33 8.30
CA LEU A 85 1.35 6.10 6.90
C LEU A 85 -0.13 5.72 6.77
N LEU A 86 -0.92 6.52 6.06
CA LEU A 86 -2.25 6.14 5.58
C LEU A 86 -2.07 5.49 4.21
N ASN A 87 -2.05 4.16 4.20
CA ASN A 87 -1.70 3.39 3.01
C ASN A 87 -2.84 3.36 1.98
N CYS A 88 -4.07 3.15 2.43
CA CYS A 88 -5.23 3.16 1.54
C CYS A 88 -6.51 3.59 2.27
N VAL A 89 -7.46 4.08 1.46
CA VAL A 89 -8.88 4.24 1.81
C VAL A 89 -9.65 3.57 0.68
N TYR A 90 -10.50 2.60 1.01
CA TYR A 90 -11.22 1.84 0.00
C TYR A 90 -12.69 1.65 0.36
N ASN A 91 -13.57 1.99 -0.59
CA ASN A 91 -15.02 1.79 -0.54
C ASN A 91 -15.50 1.33 -1.91
N PRO A 92 -15.53 0.01 -2.17
CA PRO A 92 -15.89 -0.54 -3.47
C PRO A 92 -17.40 -0.54 -3.76
N PHE A 93 -18.24 -0.49 -2.73
CA PHE A 93 -19.68 -0.74 -2.86
C PHE A 93 -20.43 0.50 -3.32
N PRO A 94 -21.11 0.45 -4.49
CA PRO A 94 -21.87 1.58 -5.01
C PRO A 94 -22.90 2.13 -4.01
N GLU A 95 -23.57 1.24 -3.28
CA GLU A 95 -24.57 1.60 -2.27
C GLU A 95 -24.01 2.33 -1.06
N ALA A 96 -22.71 2.25 -0.80
CA ALA A 96 -22.04 2.96 0.29
C ALA A 96 -21.30 4.23 -0.18
N ARG A 97 -21.14 4.41 -1.49
CA ARG A 97 -20.50 5.60 -2.07
C ARG A 97 -21.32 6.85 -1.79
N GLY A 98 -20.66 7.97 -1.53
CA GLY A 98 -21.31 9.24 -1.20
C GLY A 98 -21.93 9.31 0.20
N LYS A 99 -22.00 8.20 0.95
CA LYS A 99 -22.58 8.16 2.31
C LYS A 99 -21.61 8.58 3.42
N GLY A 100 -20.38 8.96 3.10
CA GLY A 100 -19.43 9.49 4.07
C GLY A 100 -18.58 8.44 4.80
N CYS A 101 -18.68 7.15 4.46
CA CYS A 101 -17.91 6.07 5.13
C CYS A 101 -16.40 6.35 5.14
N GLY A 102 -15.80 6.63 3.96
CA GLY A 102 -14.37 6.95 3.87
C GLY A 102 -13.99 8.22 4.65
N LYS A 103 -14.86 9.25 4.61
CA LYS A 103 -14.66 10.48 5.38
C LYS A 103 -14.68 10.21 6.88
N LEU A 104 -15.58 9.36 7.36
CA LEU A 104 -15.69 9.03 8.78
C LEU A 104 -14.48 8.25 9.26
N LEU A 105 -14.01 7.26 8.47
CA LEU A 105 -12.81 6.49 8.74
C LEU A 105 -11.56 7.39 8.89
N VAL A 106 -11.32 8.28 7.93
CA VAL A 106 -10.14 9.17 7.97
C VAL A 106 -10.28 10.19 9.10
N LYS A 107 -11.47 10.72 9.38
CA LYS A 107 -11.70 11.60 10.54
C LYS A 107 -11.44 10.90 11.87
N SER A 108 -11.84 9.64 12.01
CA SER A 108 -11.54 8.84 13.21
C SER A 108 -10.02 8.71 13.39
N LEU A 109 -9.29 8.34 12.33
CA LEU A 109 -7.83 8.27 12.38
C LEU A 109 -7.19 9.62 12.77
N ILE A 110 -7.60 10.74 12.17
CA ILE A 110 -7.07 12.07 12.47
C ILE A 110 -7.33 12.43 13.94
N HIS A 111 -8.55 12.18 14.43
CA HIS A 111 -8.93 12.44 15.82
C HIS A 111 -8.06 11.65 16.81
N GLU A 112 -7.90 10.37 16.59
CA GLU A 112 -7.07 9.51 17.44
C GLU A 112 -5.59 9.87 17.33
N SER A 113 -5.12 10.23 16.11
CA SER A 113 -3.75 10.71 15.90
C SER A 113 -3.38 11.91 16.76
N SER A 114 -4.34 12.77 17.06
CA SER A 114 -4.11 13.95 17.94
C SER A 114 -4.13 13.63 19.44
N ARG A 115 -4.79 12.55 19.82
CA ARG A 115 -4.97 12.18 21.24
C ARG A 115 -4.01 11.10 21.72
N GLY A 116 -3.58 10.25 20.82
CA GLY A 116 -2.70 9.12 21.06
C GLY A 116 -3.22 7.86 20.37
N LEU A 117 -2.35 7.23 19.57
CA LEU A 117 -2.63 5.97 18.87
C LEU A 117 -1.99 4.81 19.60
N GLY A 118 -2.72 3.70 19.74
CA GLY A 118 -2.20 2.47 20.33
C GLY A 118 -0.93 2.00 19.63
N CYS A 119 -0.90 2.04 18.31
CA CYS A 119 0.25 1.66 17.50
C CYS A 119 1.47 2.61 17.62
N LEU A 120 1.34 3.74 18.29
CA LEU A 120 2.42 4.64 18.69
C LEU A 120 2.68 4.61 20.21
N GLY A 121 2.25 3.55 20.90
CA GLY A 121 2.39 3.43 22.37
C GLY A 121 1.58 4.47 23.13
N GLY A 122 0.41 4.86 22.62
CA GLY A 122 -0.47 5.88 23.22
C GLY A 122 0.01 7.32 22.99
N ARG A 123 1.07 7.54 22.19
CA ARG A 123 1.57 8.89 21.87
C ARG A 123 0.79 9.50 20.70
N PRO A 124 0.62 10.85 20.69
CA PRO A 124 0.11 11.54 19.53
C PRO A 124 1.03 11.36 18.32
N CYS A 125 0.43 11.33 17.13
CA CYS A 125 1.16 11.31 15.88
C CYS A 125 1.78 12.69 15.59
N ARG A 126 2.96 12.70 14.95
CA ARG A 126 3.58 13.95 14.49
C ARG A 126 2.86 14.52 13.28
N PHE A 127 2.71 13.72 12.27
CA PHE A 127 1.93 14.00 11.07
C PHE A 127 1.56 12.68 10.37
N ILE A 128 0.51 12.73 9.57
CA ILE A 128 0.06 11.61 8.73
C ILE A 128 0.54 11.86 7.32
N VAL A 129 1.03 10.83 6.65
CA VAL A 129 1.37 10.87 5.22
C VAL A 129 0.54 9.84 4.44
N ALA A 130 0.22 10.16 3.21
CA ALA A 130 -0.49 9.29 2.29
C ALA A 130 0.16 9.34 0.91
N ASN A 131 0.27 8.19 0.25
CA ASN A 131 0.73 8.07 -1.14
C ASN A 131 -0.49 7.78 -2.01
N PRO A 132 -1.18 8.81 -2.54
CA PRO A 132 -2.37 8.59 -3.34
C PRO A 132 -2.02 7.91 -4.66
N PHE A 133 -2.78 6.90 -5.01
CA PHE A 133 -2.73 6.27 -6.32
C PHE A 133 -4.12 6.24 -6.93
N ASN A 134 -4.19 6.27 -8.23
CA ASN A 134 -5.47 6.26 -8.94
C ASN A 134 -5.80 4.84 -9.39
N THR A 135 -6.87 4.27 -8.86
CA THR A 135 -7.39 2.97 -9.28
C THR A 135 -8.32 3.06 -10.49
N GLY A 136 -8.69 4.26 -10.91
CA GLY A 136 -9.77 4.49 -11.88
C GLY A 136 -11.17 4.26 -11.31
N GLU A 137 -11.29 3.89 -10.04
CA GLU A 137 -12.57 3.64 -9.37
C GLU A 137 -12.93 4.79 -8.40
N GLY A 138 -14.05 5.48 -8.66
CA GLY A 138 -14.55 6.53 -7.79
C GLY A 138 -13.75 7.85 -7.84
N ILE A 139 -13.69 8.56 -6.72
CA ILE A 139 -12.97 9.83 -6.62
C ILE A 139 -11.47 9.53 -6.52
N PRO A 140 -10.60 10.20 -7.31
CA PRO A 140 -9.15 10.07 -7.16
C PRO A 140 -8.71 10.33 -5.71
N LEU A 141 -7.84 9.47 -5.15
CA LEU A 141 -7.42 9.57 -3.75
C LEU A 141 -6.74 10.90 -3.43
N GLU A 142 -5.99 11.49 -4.37
CA GLU A 142 -5.40 12.83 -4.19
C GLU A 142 -6.49 13.89 -3.94
N GLN A 143 -7.58 13.85 -4.71
CA GLN A 143 -8.71 14.76 -4.53
C GLN A 143 -9.43 14.50 -3.21
N PHE A 144 -9.63 13.22 -2.86
CA PHE A 144 -10.25 12.86 -1.61
C PHE A 144 -9.43 13.34 -0.40
N TYR A 145 -8.11 13.10 -0.39
CA TYR A 145 -7.25 13.56 0.70
C TYR A 145 -7.17 15.09 0.78
N SER A 146 -7.15 15.80 -0.35
CA SER A 146 -7.22 17.27 -0.36
C SER A 146 -8.50 17.78 0.31
N HIS A 147 -9.66 17.16 0.03
CA HIS A 147 -10.92 17.47 0.71
C HIS A 147 -10.92 17.13 2.21
N MET A 148 -10.05 16.22 2.63
CA MET A 148 -9.83 15.90 4.05
C MET A 148 -8.84 16.83 4.74
N GLY A 149 -8.24 17.81 4.01
CA GLY A 149 -7.29 18.78 4.54
C GLY A 149 -5.82 18.37 4.41
N PHE A 150 -5.52 17.28 3.71
CA PHE A 150 -4.13 16.95 3.40
C PHE A 150 -3.54 17.93 2.40
N LYS A 151 -2.28 18.29 2.59
CA LYS A 151 -1.49 19.13 1.69
C LYS A 151 -0.59 18.26 0.82
N LYS A 152 -0.28 18.73 -0.39
CA LYS A 152 0.63 18.05 -1.33
C LYS A 152 2.07 18.42 -1.01
N ALA A 153 2.94 17.42 -1.04
CA ALA A 153 4.39 17.56 -0.96
C ALA A 153 5.05 16.69 -2.05
N GLN A 154 6.38 16.66 -2.06
CA GLN A 154 7.15 15.92 -3.05
C GLN A 154 6.88 14.41 -2.95
N GLY A 155 6.02 13.87 -3.84
CA GLY A 155 5.71 12.45 -3.95
C GLY A 155 4.82 11.85 -2.87
N GLU A 156 4.27 12.66 -1.97
CA GLU A 156 3.30 12.24 -0.95
C GLU A 156 2.34 13.38 -0.57
N MET A 157 1.24 13.06 0.07
CA MET A 157 0.38 14.03 0.75
C MET A 157 0.56 13.91 2.25
N TYR A 158 0.34 15.00 2.99
CA TYR A 158 0.53 15.03 4.43
C TYR A 158 -0.51 15.86 5.17
N MET A 159 -0.71 15.53 6.44
CA MET A 159 -1.48 16.31 7.40
C MET A 159 -0.68 16.44 8.69
N GLU A 160 -0.39 17.67 9.08
CA GLU A 160 0.30 17.99 10.33
C GLU A 160 -0.66 17.78 11.51
N ILE A 161 -0.19 17.10 12.57
CA ILE A 161 -0.96 16.85 13.79
C ILE A 161 -0.31 17.57 14.96
N THR A 162 0.88 17.15 15.41
CA THR A 162 1.61 17.76 16.54
C THR A 162 2.96 18.34 16.14
N ALA A 163 3.41 18.11 14.92
CA ALA A 163 4.66 18.65 14.40
C ALA A 163 4.52 19.02 12.92
N SER A 164 5.36 19.93 12.47
CA SER A 164 5.45 20.30 11.05
C SER A 164 5.96 19.13 10.22
N TYR A 165 5.45 19.05 8.99
CA TYR A 165 5.84 18.04 8.01
C TYR A 165 7.34 18.11 7.72
N GLN A 166 7.94 16.94 7.62
CA GLN A 166 9.32 16.76 7.18
C GLN A 166 9.36 15.73 6.05
N PRO A 167 9.95 16.07 4.89
CA PRO A 167 10.08 15.12 3.78
C PRO A 167 10.98 13.94 4.20
N ARG A 168 10.69 12.76 3.66
CA ARG A 168 11.56 11.61 3.85
C ARG A 168 12.74 11.70 2.89
N CYS A 169 13.96 11.54 3.42
CA CYS A 169 15.15 11.39 2.59
C CYS A 169 15.11 9.99 1.93
N ARG A 170 14.95 9.96 0.61
CA ARG A 170 15.03 8.74 -0.21
C ARG A 170 16.37 8.70 -0.91
N ARG A 171 17.05 7.56 -0.85
CA ARG A 171 18.24 7.36 -1.68
C ARG A 171 17.83 7.03 -3.10
N PRO A 172 18.50 7.59 -4.13
CA PRO A 172 18.29 7.13 -5.48
C PRO A 172 18.74 5.67 -5.61
N TYR A 173 18.10 4.93 -6.51
CA TYR A 173 18.54 3.59 -6.84
C TYR A 173 19.95 3.62 -7.44
N THR A 174 20.79 2.73 -6.97
CA THR A 174 22.10 2.48 -7.59
C THR A 174 22.05 1.11 -8.27
N PRO A 175 22.35 1.01 -9.58
CA PRO A 175 22.34 -0.23 -10.31
C PRO A 175 23.18 -1.32 -9.62
N GLN A 176 22.58 -2.48 -9.40
CA GLN A 176 23.24 -3.61 -8.79
C GLN A 176 23.74 -4.56 -9.88
N PRO A 177 25.00 -5.05 -9.81
CA PRO A 177 25.53 -5.99 -10.80
C PRO A 177 24.70 -7.28 -10.92
N GLU A 178 24.17 -7.75 -9.79
CA GLU A 178 23.32 -8.94 -9.72
C GLU A 178 21.94 -8.77 -10.38
N ASP A 179 21.53 -7.54 -10.70
CA ASP A 179 20.25 -7.24 -11.34
C ASP A 179 20.37 -7.23 -12.90
N ARG A 180 21.56 -7.50 -13.43
CA ARG A 180 21.77 -7.61 -14.87
C ARG A 180 21.13 -8.89 -15.42
N ASP A 181 20.66 -8.81 -16.66
CA ASP A 181 20.09 -9.90 -17.43
C ASP A 181 18.87 -10.59 -16.77
N ARG A 182 18.22 -9.91 -15.83
CA ARG A 182 17.01 -10.39 -15.16
C ARG A 182 16.06 -9.26 -14.79
N ALA A 183 14.85 -9.65 -14.42
CA ALA A 183 13.85 -8.75 -13.82
C ALA A 183 13.56 -9.14 -12.37
N ILE A 184 13.35 -8.13 -11.52
CA ILE A 184 13.02 -8.29 -10.12
C ILE A 184 11.76 -7.49 -9.83
N ALA A 185 10.67 -8.17 -9.49
CA ALA A 185 9.42 -7.57 -9.06
C ALA A 185 9.26 -7.70 -7.55
N LEU A 186 9.11 -6.56 -6.87
CA LEU A 186 8.88 -6.52 -5.44
C LEU A 186 7.39 -6.58 -5.14
N TYR A 187 7.02 -7.41 -4.18
CA TYR A 187 5.68 -7.41 -3.60
C TYR A 187 5.76 -7.35 -2.06
N ASN A 188 4.64 -7.07 -1.42
CA ASN A 188 4.56 -7.00 0.04
C ASN A 188 3.20 -7.50 0.54
N PRO A 189 3.08 -7.90 1.81
CA PRO A 189 1.84 -8.43 2.37
C PRO A 189 0.82 -7.36 2.77
N LEU A 190 1.13 -6.06 2.67
CA LEU A 190 0.27 -4.97 3.10
C LEU A 190 -1.02 -4.87 2.29
N CYS A 191 -0.96 -5.30 1.03
CA CYS A 191 -2.10 -5.35 0.13
C CYS A 191 -2.25 -6.74 -0.45
N GLU A 192 -3.44 -7.34 -0.33
CA GLU A 192 -3.73 -8.67 -0.88
C GLU A 192 -3.64 -8.74 -2.41
N TYR A 193 -3.63 -7.60 -3.09
CA TYR A 193 -3.41 -7.52 -4.54
C TYR A 193 -1.94 -7.47 -4.93
N SER A 194 -1.01 -7.25 -3.99
CA SER A 194 0.40 -7.06 -4.30
C SER A 194 1.04 -8.31 -4.92
N TYR A 195 0.83 -9.48 -4.32
CA TYR A 195 1.32 -10.75 -4.86
C TYR A 195 0.66 -11.14 -6.21
N PRO A 196 -0.69 -11.12 -6.35
CA PRO A 196 -1.35 -11.32 -7.63
C PRO A 196 -0.88 -10.36 -8.72
N PHE A 197 -0.61 -9.11 -8.36
CA PHE A 197 -0.06 -8.12 -9.30
C PHE A 197 1.35 -8.50 -9.76
N ALA A 198 2.23 -8.88 -8.84
CA ALA A 198 3.60 -9.30 -9.17
C ALA A 198 3.61 -10.54 -10.11
N LEU A 199 2.68 -11.48 -9.93
CA LEU A 199 2.51 -12.60 -10.85
C LEU A 199 2.11 -12.14 -12.26
N ARG A 200 1.16 -11.21 -12.39
CA ARG A 200 0.76 -10.65 -13.68
C ARG A 200 1.91 -9.89 -14.37
N VAL A 201 2.72 -9.19 -13.56
CA VAL A 201 3.94 -8.54 -14.07
C VAL A 201 4.90 -9.59 -14.64
N LYS A 202 5.16 -10.68 -13.90
CA LYS A 202 5.99 -11.79 -14.37
C LYS A 202 5.47 -12.38 -15.69
N GLU A 203 4.17 -12.64 -15.78
CA GLU A 203 3.55 -13.15 -17.02
C GLU A 203 3.74 -12.18 -18.19
N SER A 204 3.54 -10.87 -17.95
CA SER A 204 3.70 -9.85 -18.97
C SER A 204 5.16 -9.70 -19.43
N LEU A 205 6.12 -9.78 -18.50
CA LEU A 205 7.55 -9.77 -18.84
C LEU A 205 7.93 -10.99 -19.67
N ASN A 206 7.45 -12.18 -19.33
CA ASN A 206 7.70 -13.41 -20.10
C ASN A 206 7.05 -13.39 -21.50
N GLN A 207 5.96 -12.61 -21.68
CA GLN A 207 5.37 -12.37 -23.01
C GLN A 207 6.23 -11.43 -23.86
N ILE A 208 6.90 -10.44 -23.23
CA ILE A 208 7.80 -9.49 -23.91
C ILE A 208 9.12 -10.18 -24.28
N ASP A 209 9.71 -10.91 -23.33
CA ASP A 209 10.94 -11.67 -23.54
C ASP A 209 10.88 -13.00 -22.74
N PRO A 210 10.62 -14.14 -23.40
CA PRO A 210 10.58 -15.44 -22.75
C PRO A 210 11.91 -15.90 -22.14
N SER A 211 13.03 -15.30 -22.54
CA SER A 211 14.36 -15.63 -22.01
C SER A 211 14.69 -14.89 -20.72
N LEU A 212 13.92 -13.85 -20.39
CA LEU A 212 14.14 -13.02 -19.20
C LEU A 212 13.81 -13.78 -17.92
N THR A 213 14.79 -13.98 -17.06
CA THR A 213 14.56 -14.55 -15.72
C THR A 213 13.84 -13.53 -14.86
N VAL A 214 12.66 -13.88 -14.34
CA VAL A 214 11.86 -13.00 -13.48
C VAL A 214 11.79 -13.56 -12.07
N GLU A 215 12.36 -12.83 -11.12
CA GLU A 215 12.33 -13.12 -9.70
C GLU A 215 11.27 -12.28 -8.98
N LEU A 216 10.51 -12.90 -8.06
CA LEU A 216 9.55 -12.23 -7.20
C LEU A 216 10.11 -12.18 -5.78
N ILE A 217 10.24 -10.99 -5.21
CA ILE A 217 10.81 -10.80 -3.86
C ILE A 217 9.75 -10.22 -2.93
N ASP A 218 9.52 -10.90 -1.82
CA ASP A 218 8.72 -10.39 -0.71
C ASP A 218 9.54 -9.34 0.07
N SER A 219 9.17 -8.08 -0.05
CA SER A 219 9.85 -6.95 0.59
C SER A 219 9.79 -7.00 2.12
N TRP A 220 8.72 -7.60 2.67
CA TRP A 220 8.57 -7.73 4.12
C TRP A 220 9.54 -8.75 4.70
N ARG A 221 9.67 -9.89 4.04
CA ARG A 221 10.55 -10.98 4.46
C ARG A 221 12.01 -10.75 4.07
N ASN A 222 12.24 -9.99 2.99
CA ASN A 222 13.56 -9.69 2.45
C ASN A 222 13.81 -8.17 2.39
N PRO A 223 13.76 -7.45 3.54
CA PRO A 223 13.79 -6.00 3.55
C PRO A 223 15.11 -5.41 3.02
N GLN A 224 16.22 -6.12 3.17
CA GLN A 224 17.51 -5.65 2.64
C GLN A 224 17.54 -5.67 1.12
N GLU A 225 16.93 -6.68 0.49
CA GLU A 225 16.82 -6.76 -0.96
C GLU A 225 15.93 -5.64 -1.52
N ALA A 226 14.85 -5.29 -0.82
CA ALA A 226 14.02 -4.15 -1.19
C ALA A 226 14.77 -2.81 -1.02
N LYS A 227 15.49 -2.62 0.09
CA LYS A 227 16.30 -1.41 0.34
C LYS A 227 17.41 -1.22 -0.70
N LYS A 228 18.15 -2.25 -1.05
CA LYS A 228 19.18 -2.19 -2.11
C LYS A 228 18.63 -1.62 -3.42
N ARG A 229 17.35 -1.88 -3.70
CA ARG A 229 16.66 -1.45 -4.93
C ARG A 229 15.84 -0.18 -4.77
N GLY A 230 16.05 0.58 -3.68
CA GLY A 230 15.36 1.84 -3.42
C GLY A 230 13.83 1.70 -3.32
N ASN A 231 13.33 0.48 -3.00
CA ASN A 231 11.93 0.13 -2.99
C ASN A 231 11.20 0.36 -4.33
N HIS A 232 11.93 0.31 -5.45
CA HIS A 232 11.29 0.26 -6.76
C HIS A 232 10.51 -1.05 -6.93
N TRP A 233 9.28 -0.94 -7.39
CA TRP A 233 8.38 -2.09 -7.51
C TRP A 233 8.81 -3.10 -8.59
N LEU A 234 9.55 -2.62 -9.60
CA LEU A 234 10.09 -3.44 -10.69
C LEU A 234 11.43 -2.89 -11.16
N ILE A 235 12.40 -3.77 -11.31
CA ILE A 235 13.70 -3.50 -11.92
C ILE A 235 13.90 -4.51 -13.05
N VAL A 236 14.31 -4.04 -14.22
CA VAL A 236 14.64 -4.86 -15.38
C VAL A 236 16.05 -4.51 -15.85
N ASN A 237 16.94 -5.49 -15.89
CA ASN A 237 18.33 -5.31 -16.33
C ASN A 237 18.98 -4.08 -15.66
N SER A 238 18.96 -4.03 -14.34
CA SER A 238 19.46 -2.91 -13.51
C SER A 238 18.82 -1.54 -13.79
N THR A 239 17.64 -1.50 -14.45
CA THR A 239 16.90 -0.27 -14.74
C THR A 239 15.55 -0.30 -14.01
N PRO A 240 15.26 0.68 -13.13
CA PRO A 240 13.93 0.81 -12.53
C PRO A 240 12.87 1.09 -13.60
N ILE A 241 11.75 0.40 -13.53
CA ILE A 241 10.59 0.63 -14.38
C ILE A 241 9.59 1.52 -13.63
N THR A 242 9.18 2.59 -14.28
CA THR A 242 8.28 3.61 -13.73
C THR A 242 6.87 3.51 -14.27
N SER A 243 6.71 3.05 -15.51
CA SER A 243 5.41 2.79 -16.15
C SER A 243 4.68 1.68 -15.41
N PHE A 244 3.38 1.85 -15.24
CA PHE A 244 2.56 0.86 -14.56
C PHE A 244 1.89 -0.08 -15.56
N LEU A 245 1.71 -1.36 -15.21
CA LEU A 245 1.18 -2.40 -16.10
C LEU A 245 -0.21 -2.07 -16.70
N LEU A 246 -0.96 -1.14 -16.14
CA LEU A 246 -2.25 -0.68 -16.69
C LEU A 246 -2.07 0.08 -18.01
N ASP A 247 -0.97 0.79 -18.18
CA ASP A 247 -0.55 1.36 -19.46
C ASP A 247 0.39 0.37 -20.16
N ARG A 248 -0.21 -0.59 -20.86
CA ARG A 248 0.53 -1.71 -21.49
C ARG A 248 1.55 -1.25 -22.51
N GLU A 249 1.26 -0.20 -23.26
CA GLU A 249 2.14 0.30 -24.30
C GLU A 249 3.39 0.94 -23.69
N ALA A 250 3.22 1.91 -22.79
CA ALA A 250 4.31 2.55 -22.08
C ALA A 250 5.13 1.53 -21.26
N PHE A 251 4.48 0.59 -20.59
CA PHE A 251 5.14 -0.48 -19.86
C PHE A 251 6.02 -1.35 -20.76
N SER A 252 5.48 -1.84 -21.88
CA SER A 252 6.22 -2.71 -22.81
C SER A 252 7.39 -1.97 -23.43
N GLN A 253 7.21 -0.71 -23.81
CA GLN A 253 8.28 0.11 -24.37
C GLN A 253 9.42 0.30 -23.36
N GLU A 254 9.11 0.70 -22.13
CA GLU A 254 10.13 0.93 -21.08
C GLU A 254 10.89 -0.35 -20.74
N VAL A 255 10.20 -1.50 -20.69
CA VAL A 255 10.81 -2.82 -20.47
C VAL A 255 11.76 -3.19 -21.61
N LEU A 256 11.34 -3.05 -22.89
CA LEU A 256 12.19 -3.32 -24.04
C LEU A 256 13.42 -2.43 -24.09
N GLU A 257 13.29 -1.15 -23.73
CA GLU A 257 14.41 -0.22 -23.62
C GLU A 257 15.38 -0.66 -22.50
N ALA A 258 14.86 -1.10 -21.35
CA ALA A 258 15.69 -1.61 -20.25
C ALA A 258 16.47 -2.88 -20.63
N ILE A 259 15.83 -3.83 -21.32
CA ILE A 259 16.49 -5.07 -21.79
C ILE A 259 17.63 -4.75 -22.76
N ARG A 260 17.48 -3.73 -23.60
CA ARG A 260 18.50 -3.35 -24.62
C ARG A 260 19.70 -2.57 -24.05
N LYS A 261 19.61 -2.07 -22.83
CA LYS A 261 20.75 -1.40 -22.19
C LYS A 261 21.82 -2.45 -21.86
N LYS A 262 22.96 -2.34 -22.53
CA LYS A 262 24.14 -3.18 -22.28
C LYS A 262 25.03 -2.60 -21.17
#